data_76a9c8c2c701e968d271188cc847266a
#
_entry.id   76a9c8c2c701e968d271188cc847266a
#
_cell.length_a   1.000
_cell.length_b   1.000
_cell.length_c   1.000
_cell.angle_alpha   90.00
_cell.angle_beta   90.00
_cell.angle_gamma   90.00
#
_symmetry.space_group_name_H-M   'P 1'
#
loop_
_entity.id
_entity.type
_entity.pdbx_description
1 polymer ?
#
loop_
_entity_poly.entity_id
_entity_poly.type
_entity_poly.pdbx_seq_one_letter_code
_entity_poly.pdbx_strand_id
1 'polypeptide(L)'
;SMYGAEIDIVAEYHGTIAFVEDKTRSRASEEEALAAVNHEKRIRIIAAARSFMAQFPPCKRIRFDVITCLGADHPFSVDHHRGWFDLSEVMRKWRR
;
A
#
# COMPACT_ATOMS: atom_id res chain seq x y z
N SER A 1 -14.81 8.84 0.88
CA SER A 1 -13.82 9.89 1.11
C SER A 1 -12.68 9.75 0.12
N MET A 2 -11.93 10.80 -0.02
CA MET A 2 -10.77 10.76 -0.92
C MET A 2 -9.72 9.75 -0.47
N TYR A 3 -9.66 9.47 0.82
CA TYR A 3 -8.71 8.46 1.32
C TYR A 3 -9.18 7.06 0.99
N GLY A 4 -10.47 6.80 1.16
CA GLY A 4 -11.04 5.48 0.94
C GLY A 4 -10.99 5.02 -0.50
N ALA A 5 -10.79 5.93 -1.44
CA ALA A 5 -10.71 5.58 -2.84
C ALA A 5 -9.36 4.93 -3.18
N GLU A 6 -8.32 5.22 -2.39
CA GLU A 6 -6.97 4.76 -2.72
C GLU A 6 -6.32 3.90 -1.63
N ILE A 7 -6.80 4.00 -0.39
CA ILE A 7 -6.16 3.28 0.72
C ILE A 7 -7.17 2.32 1.32
N ASP A 8 -6.83 1.04 1.31
CA ASP A 8 -7.71 0.00 1.84
C ASP A 8 -7.65 -0.09 3.35
N ILE A 9 -6.45 -0.07 3.93
CA ILE A 9 -6.25 -0.26 5.35
C ILE A 9 -5.20 0.72 5.85
N VAL A 10 -5.46 1.33 7.01
CA VAL A 10 -4.46 2.13 7.72
C VAL A 10 -4.28 1.47 9.08
N ALA A 11 -3.04 1.14 9.41
CA ALA A 11 -2.73 0.48 10.66
C ALA A 11 -1.57 1.17 11.35
N GLU A 12 -1.59 1.20 12.67
CA GLU A 12 -0.50 1.78 13.44
C GLU A 12 0.08 0.75 14.38
N TYR A 13 1.42 0.72 14.46
CA TYR A 13 2.10 -0.17 15.35
C TYR A 13 3.45 0.42 15.74
N HIS A 14 3.65 0.65 17.02
CA HIS A 14 4.93 1.14 17.57
C HIS A 14 5.46 2.38 16.83
N GLY A 15 4.58 3.34 16.60
CA GLY A 15 4.98 4.62 16.01
C GLY A 15 5.09 4.61 14.50
N THR A 16 4.79 3.48 13.86
CA THR A 16 4.77 3.39 12.41
C THR A 16 3.33 3.29 11.93
N ILE A 17 2.97 4.07 10.92
CA ILE A 17 1.67 3.96 10.28
C ILE A 17 1.89 3.27 8.95
N ALA A 18 1.20 2.15 8.76
CA ALA A 18 1.26 1.38 7.53
C ALA A 18 0.01 1.64 6.71
N PHE A 19 0.20 2.01 5.46
CA PHE A 19 -0.88 2.15 4.48
C PHE A 19 -0.83 0.88 3.65
N VAL A 20 -1.89 0.10 3.71
CA VAL A 20 -1.89 -1.27 3.20
C VAL A 20 -2.85 -1.39 2.04
N GLU A 21 -2.37 -1.91 0.94
CA GLU A 21 -3.18 -2.23 -0.23
C GLU A 21 -3.52 -3.72 -0.20
N ASP A 22 -4.79 -4.04 -0.30
CA ASP A 22 -5.26 -5.42 -0.32
C ASP A 22 -5.45 -5.86 -1.78
N LYS A 23 -4.80 -6.96 -2.14
CA LYS A 23 -4.98 -7.59 -3.45
C LYS A 23 -5.51 -8.99 -3.27
N THR A 24 -6.83 -9.09 -3.31
CA THR A 24 -7.53 -10.38 -3.20
C THR A 24 -7.91 -10.82 -4.59
N ARG A 25 -7.41 -11.97 -5.02
CA ARG A 25 -7.64 -12.48 -6.38
C ARG A 25 -7.88 -13.98 -6.31
N SER A 26 -8.83 -14.44 -7.09
CA SER A 26 -9.13 -15.88 -7.11
C SER A 26 -8.21 -16.64 -8.04
N ARG A 27 -7.68 -16.00 -9.09
CA ARG A 27 -6.94 -16.71 -10.11
C ARG A 27 -5.63 -16.07 -10.54
N ALA A 28 -5.15 -15.08 -9.79
CA ALA A 28 -3.89 -14.44 -10.12
C ALA A 28 -2.75 -15.14 -9.40
N SER A 29 -1.56 -15.07 -9.95
CA SER A 29 -0.35 -15.44 -9.24
C SER A 29 0.03 -14.33 -8.28
N GLU A 30 0.94 -14.64 -7.35
CA GLU A 30 1.50 -13.66 -6.45
C GLU A 30 2.12 -12.51 -7.23
N GLU A 31 2.88 -12.87 -8.24
CA GLU A 31 3.57 -11.91 -9.09
C GLU A 31 2.60 -10.96 -9.79
N GLU A 32 1.53 -11.52 -10.33
CA GLU A 32 0.51 -10.72 -11.00
C GLU A 32 -0.20 -9.78 -10.03
N ALA A 33 -0.50 -10.27 -8.84
CA ALA A 33 -1.18 -9.47 -7.83
C ALA A 33 -0.31 -8.29 -7.42
N LEU A 34 0.99 -8.53 -7.20
CA LEU A 34 1.91 -7.48 -6.81
C LEU A 34 2.14 -6.49 -7.94
N ALA A 35 2.21 -6.98 -9.18
CA ALA A 35 2.41 -6.11 -10.34
C ALA A 35 1.22 -5.18 -10.55
N ALA A 36 0.04 -5.54 -10.06
CA ALA A 36 -1.13 -4.68 -10.17
C ALA A 36 -0.99 -3.42 -9.34
N VAL A 37 -0.10 -3.42 -8.32
CA VAL A 37 0.23 -2.23 -7.57
C VAL A 37 1.36 -1.54 -8.33
N ASN A 38 1.03 -1.00 -9.48
CA ASN A 38 2.00 -0.41 -10.39
C ASN A 38 2.35 1.01 -9.98
N HIS A 39 3.25 1.63 -10.73
CA HIS A 39 3.76 2.96 -10.39
C HIS A 39 2.64 4.00 -10.24
N GLU A 40 1.70 4.02 -11.17
CA GLU A 40 0.58 4.95 -11.09
C GLU A 40 -0.24 4.76 -9.83
N LYS A 41 -0.51 3.50 -9.48
CA LYS A 41 -1.28 3.20 -8.28
C LYS A 41 -0.51 3.62 -7.03
N ARG A 42 0.79 3.37 -7.01
CA ARG A 42 1.64 3.74 -5.87
C ARG A 42 1.64 5.25 -5.65
N ILE A 43 1.72 6.01 -6.72
CA ILE A 43 1.69 7.48 -6.62
C ILE A 43 0.37 7.94 -6.03
N ARG A 44 -0.74 7.35 -6.44
CA ARG A 44 -2.06 7.71 -5.90
C ARG A 44 -2.17 7.36 -4.42
N ILE A 45 -1.64 6.20 -4.04
CA ILE A 45 -1.65 5.79 -2.64
C ILE A 45 -0.80 6.75 -1.80
N ILE A 46 0.38 7.12 -2.30
CA ILE A 46 1.25 8.04 -1.59
C ILE A 46 0.59 9.41 -1.42
N ALA A 47 -0.07 9.91 -2.46
CA ALA A 47 -0.75 11.19 -2.38
C ALA A 47 -1.86 11.14 -1.33
N ALA A 48 -2.65 10.07 -1.31
CA ALA A 48 -3.71 9.91 -0.33
C ALA A 48 -3.15 9.81 1.08
N ALA A 49 -2.04 9.08 1.24
CA ALA A 49 -1.40 8.93 2.54
C ALA A 49 -0.89 10.28 3.05
N ARG A 50 -0.31 11.09 2.18
CA ARG A 50 0.18 12.40 2.58
C ARG A 50 -0.97 13.30 3.05
N SER A 51 -2.09 13.26 2.36
CA SER A 51 -3.27 14.01 2.79
C SER A 51 -3.77 13.52 4.14
N PHE A 52 -3.77 12.21 4.34
CA PHE A 52 -4.17 11.62 5.61
C PHE A 52 -3.25 12.07 6.72
N MET A 53 -1.94 12.00 6.50
CA MET A 53 -0.94 12.33 7.52
C MET A 53 -0.91 13.81 7.85
N ALA A 54 -1.40 14.66 6.96
CA ALA A 54 -1.44 16.10 7.23
C ALA A 54 -2.33 16.44 8.44
N GLN A 55 -3.17 15.51 8.85
CA GLN A 55 -4.06 15.71 9.98
C GLN A 55 -3.41 15.35 11.33
N PHE A 56 -2.18 14.88 11.30
CA PHE A 56 -1.51 14.39 12.50
C PHE A 56 -0.16 15.06 12.66
N PRO A 57 0.39 15.07 13.91
CA PRO A 57 1.74 15.61 14.11
C PRO A 57 2.78 14.83 13.28
N PRO A 58 3.84 15.50 12.81
CA PRO A 58 4.81 14.87 11.92
C PRO A 58 5.84 14.02 12.66
N CYS A 59 5.40 13.18 13.59
CA CYS A 59 6.31 12.40 14.43
C CYS A 59 6.25 10.91 14.13
N LYS A 60 5.46 10.51 13.16
CA LYS A 60 5.27 9.10 12.86
C LYS A 60 6.07 8.68 11.64
N ARG A 61 6.48 7.43 11.64
CA ARG A 61 7.04 6.81 10.44
C ARG A 61 5.89 6.28 9.61
N ILE A 62 6.08 6.28 8.29
CA ILE A 62 5.07 5.71 7.42
C ILE A 62 5.69 4.58 6.59
N ARG A 63 4.85 3.63 6.21
CA ARG A 63 5.26 2.47 5.46
C ARG A 63 4.13 2.08 4.53
N PHE A 64 4.47 1.58 3.35
CA PHE A 64 3.48 1.16 2.35
C PHE A 64 3.61 -0.33 2.14
N ASP A 65 2.54 -1.05 2.44
CA ASP A 65 2.52 -2.51 2.42
C ASP A 65 1.50 -3.01 1.41
N VAL A 66 1.69 -4.25 0.98
CA VAL A 66 0.69 -4.94 0.16
C VAL A 66 0.40 -6.28 0.84
N ILE A 67 -0.88 -6.61 0.95
CA ILE A 67 -1.29 -7.94 1.38
C ILE A 67 -1.91 -8.61 0.19
N THR A 68 -1.41 -9.79 -0.16
CA THR A 68 -2.00 -10.59 -1.22
C THR A 68 -2.81 -11.73 -0.58
N CYS A 69 -4.01 -11.93 -1.10
CA CYS A 69 -4.87 -13.00 -0.64
C CYS A 69 -5.34 -13.73 -1.90
N LEU A 70 -4.78 -14.91 -2.14
CA LEU A 70 -4.95 -15.59 -3.40
C LEU A 70 -5.62 -16.95 -3.24
N GLY A 71 -6.47 -17.29 -4.19
CA GLY A 71 -7.15 -18.57 -4.24
C GLY A 71 -8.64 -18.40 -4.31
N ALA A 72 -9.29 -19.37 -4.98
CA ALA A 72 -10.74 -19.36 -5.13
C ALA A 72 -11.44 -19.99 -3.93
N ASP A 73 -10.76 -20.92 -3.26
CA ASP A 73 -11.35 -21.69 -2.17
C ASP A 73 -10.44 -21.65 -0.96
N HIS A 74 -10.99 -21.98 0.20
CA HIS A 74 -10.21 -22.10 1.43
C HIS A 74 -9.34 -23.33 1.41
N PRO A 75 -8.12 -23.27 2.00
CA PRO A 75 -7.53 -22.07 2.56
C PRO A 75 -6.94 -21.16 1.49
N PHE A 76 -7.02 -19.87 1.74
CA PHE A 76 -6.38 -18.90 0.86
C PHE A 76 -4.89 -18.83 1.17
N SER A 77 -4.12 -18.36 0.19
CA SER A 77 -2.73 -18.03 0.41
C SER A 77 -2.67 -16.53 0.74
N VAL A 78 -2.22 -16.21 1.95
CA VAL A 78 -2.16 -14.82 2.41
C VAL A 78 -0.72 -14.47 2.72
N ASP A 79 -0.21 -13.41 2.10
CA ASP A 79 1.14 -12.93 2.33
C ASP A 79 1.13 -11.43 2.58
N HIS A 80 1.97 -10.99 3.51
CA HIS A 80 2.09 -9.59 3.86
C HIS A 80 3.46 -9.10 3.39
N HIS A 81 3.45 -8.18 2.46
CA HIS A 81 4.66 -7.61 1.86
C HIS A 81 4.90 -6.24 2.47
N ARG A 82 5.67 -6.19 3.55
CA ARG A 82 5.95 -4.96 4.27
C ARG A 82 6.94 -4.11 3.50
N GLY A 83 6.63 -2.80 3.45
CA GLY A 83 7.52 -1.88 2.78
C GLY A 83 7.69 -2.19 1.31
N TRP A 84 6.62 -2.58 0.64
CA TRP A 84 6.68 -2.98 -0.76
C TRP A 84 7.09 -1.85 -1.68
N PHE A 85 6.77 -0.62 -1.29
CA PHE A 85 7.24 0.56 -1.99
C PHE A 85 7.35 1.70 -0.98
N ASP A 86 7.97 2.81 -1.38
CA ASP A 86 8.18 3.94 -0.50
C ASP A 86 8.11 5.26 -1.28
N LEU A 87 8.45 6.34 -0.61
CA LEU A 87 8.34 7.68 -1.18
C LEU A 87 9.26 7.90 -2.38
N SER A 88 10.23 7.02 -2.58
CA SER A 88 11.13 7.15 -3.74
C SER A 88 10.37 7.05 -5.06
N GLU A 89 9.17 6.43 -5.04
CA GLU A 89 8.32 6.38 -6.23
C GLU A 89 8.02 7.78 -6.75
N VAL A 90 7.78 8.72 -5.84
CA VAL A 90 7.52 10.11 -6.21
C VAL A 90 8.81 10.86 -6.46
N MET A 91 9.79 10.66 -5.60
CA MET A 91 11.04 11.41 -5.67
C MET A 91 11.82 11.13 -6.94
N ARG A 92 11.64 9.94 -7.50
CA ARG A 92 12.31 9.58 -8.75
C ARG A 92 12.01 10.55 -9.88
N LYS A 93 10.81 11.11 -9.85
CA LYS A 93 10.41 12.08 -10.89
C LYS A 93 11.17 13.39 -10.80
N TRP A 94 11.69 13.70 -9.62
CA TRP A 94 12.39 14.97 -9.38
C TRP A 94 13.89 14.83 -9.57
N ARG A 95 14.39 13.60 -9.65
CA ARG A 95 15.79 13.35 -9.85
C ARG A 95 16.11 13.24 -11.32
N ARG A 96 17.15 13.91 -11.70
CA ARG A 96 17.55 13.94 -13.08
C ARG A 96 18.95 13.46 -13.25
#